data_cdf4c23242da6f51ab559264b868ca80
#
_entry.id   cdf4c23242da6f51ab559264b868ca80
#
_cell.length_a   1.000
_cell.length_b   1.000
_cell.length_c   1.000
_cell.angle_alpha   90.00
_cell.angle_beta   90.00
_cell.angle_gamma   90.00
#
_symmetry.space_group_name_H-M   'P 1'
#
loop_
_entity.id
_entity.type
_entity.pdbx_description
1 polymer ?
#
loop_
_entity_poly.entity_id
_entity_poly.type
_entity_poly.pdbx_seq_one_letter_code
_entity_poly.pdbx_strand_id
1 'polypeptide(L)'
;MRVTHLSTFAQTGGAARAALRLHRALLEVGSESFFLTTDRSCAEPFVGTPAKYSTARHYSHVALNRLVAGLEKTANPALHSPSLFGTSIEKDLNRLRPTVINLHWLQASFLSIEAIGRILAHFDTYWTLHDEWAFSGCEHLGAPSNRIEQGYTHSNRASATSWLDINRFVWRKKEHSWSKPATIICPSKALASKVKTSRLMGEWPVQVIPNAIDTDVFRPLEPQLARQLLQLPDSCPILLFGAANGIDDYNKGFDILRAAVDNLLTHFRDLKVLLVGRIPDDVRATLGSHFVPLGQVNSDLEMTLSMNASDVVVVPSRSENLPQMATEAHACGRPVAAFRIGGMEDVVIDGVTGCLADPFSSESLAKCIRELLDRDLEPFSRASRLRAETLWSKSTVADAYLKAYDRSAR
;
A
#
# COMPACT_ATOMS: atom_id res chain seq x y z
N MET A 1 -4.26 -11.48 -24.41
CA MET A 1 -3.70 -12.13 -23.19
C MET A 1 -4.79 -12.18 -22.14
N ARG A 2 -4.92 -13.30 -21.43
CA ARG A 2 -5.93 -13.46 -20.36
C ARG A 2 -5.25 -13.46 -18.99
N VAL A 3 -5.43 -12.38 -18.23
CA VAL A 3 -4.84 -12.20 -16.91
C VAL A 3 -5.89 -12.48 -15.84
N THR A 4 -5.54 -13.22 -14.80
CA THR A 4 -6.41 -13.39 -13.63
C THR A 4 -5.70 -12.87 -12.39
N HIS A 5 -6.25 -11.81 -11.80
CA HIS A 5 -5.78 -11.25 -10.54
C HIS A 5 -6.40 -11.99 -9.35
N LEU A 6 -5.59 -12.27 -8.34
CA LEU A 6 -6.02 -12.87 -7.08
C LEU A 6 -5.70 -11.92 -5.94
N SER A 7 -6.73 -11.41 -5.27
CA SER A 7 -6.60 -10.52 -4.11
C SER A 7 -7.72 -10.76 -3.12
N THR A 8 -7.41 -10.80 -1.84
CA THR A 8 -8.43 -11.01 -0.80
C THR A 8 -9.52 -9.95 -0.86
N PHE A 9 -9.13 -8.68 -0.97
CA PHE A 9 -10.07 -7.56 -1.08
C PHE A 9 -9.92 -6.89 -2.45
N ALA A 10 -10.99 -6.23 -2.90
CA ALA A 10 -10.99 -5.45 -4.12
C ALA A 10 -10.91 -3.93 -3.84
N GLN A 11 -11.57 -3.46 -2.79
CA GLN A 11 -11.73 -2.02 -2.51
C GLN A 11 -11.11 -1.58 -1.18
N THR A 12 -10.96 -2.49 -0.22
CA THR A 12 -10.52 -2.17 1.14
C THR A 12 -8.99 -2.21 1.28
N GLY A 13 -8.39 -1.07 1.57
CA GLY A 13 -6.95 -0.94 1.79
C GLY A 13 -6.14 -0.64 0.53
N GLY A 14 -4.89 -0.21 0.72
CA GLY A 14 -4.01 0.23 -0.37
C GLY A 14 -3.69 -0.87 -1.38
N ALA A 15 -3.39 -2.07 -0.92
CA ALA A 15 -3.10 -3.22 -1.78
C ALA A 15 -4.28 -3.59 -2.70
N ALA A 16 -5.49 -3.61 -2.14
CA ALA A 16 -6.72 -3.90 -2.88
C ALA A 16 -6.99 -2.87 -3.97
N ARG A 17 -6.93 -1.57 -3.62
CA ARG A 17 -7.10 -0.49 -4.59
C ARG A 17 -6.05 -0.54 -5.70
N ALA A 18 -4.79 -0.81 -5.39
CA ALA A 18 -3.72 -0.95 -6.39
C ALA A 18 -4.01 -2.11 -7.35
N ALA A 19 -4.41 -3.27 -6.82
CA ALA A 19 -4.76 -4.44 -7.62
C ALA A 19 -5.97 -4.16 -8.54
N LEU A 20 -7.03 -3.50 -8.02
CA LEU A 20 -8.22 -3.17 -8.79
C LEU A 20 -7.93 -2.10 -9.86
N ARG A 21 -7.10 -1.09 -9.55
CA ARG A 21 -6.65 -0.08 -10.53
C ARG A 21 -5.86 -0.73 -11.67
N LEU A 22 -4.99 -1.69 -11.39
CA LEU A 22 -4.30 -2.45 -12.43
C LEU A 22 -5.25 -3.26 -13.28
N HIS A 23 -6.24 -3.94 -12.67
CA HIS A 23 -7.29 -4.66 -13.39
C HIS A 23 -8.03 -3.75 -14.38
N ARG A 24 -8.49 -2.57 -13.91
CA ARG A 24 -9.15 -1.56 -14.76
C ARG A 24 -8.23 -1.08 -15.89
N ALA A 25 -6.98 -0.77 -15.56
CA ALA A 25 -5.98 -0.32 -16.55
C ALA A 25 -5.76 -1.35 -17.67
N LEU A 26 -5.70 -2.65 -17.33
CA LEU A 26 -5.58 -3.72 -18.31
C LEU A 26 -6.82 -3.87 -19.19
N LEU A 27 -8.02 -3.69 -18.62
CA LEU A 27 -9.27 -3.67 -19.40
C LEU A 27 -9.32 -2.51 -20.38
N GLU A 28 -8.90 -1.30 -19.95
CA GLU A 28 -8.88 -0.10 -20.80
C GLU A 28 -7.95 -0.24 -22.01
N VAL A 29 -6.85 -0.98 -21.89
CA VAL A 29 -5.95 -1.26 -23.03
C VAL A 29 -6.37 -2.52 -23.82
N GLY A 30 -7.60 -3.04 -23.60
CA GLY A 30 -8.18 -4.13 -24.38
C GLY A 30 -7.70 -5.54 -23.99
N SER A 31 -7.06 -5.73 -22.83
CA SER A 31 -6.68 -7.06 -22.34
C SER A 31 -7.86 -7.74 -21.64
N GLU A 32 -7.96 -9.08 -21.77
CA GLU A 32 -8.88 -9.86 -20.98
C GLU A 32 -8.40 -9.95 -19.54
N SER A 33 -8.98 -9.18 -18.63
CA SER A 33 -8.62 -9.16 -17.22
C SER A 33 -9.77 -9.65 -16.36
N PHE A 34 -9.50 -10.61 -15.46
CA PHE A 34 -10.43 -11.16 -14.47
C PHE A 34 -9.87 -10.93 -13.07
N PHE A 35 -10.76 -10.79 -12.09
CA PHE A 35 -10.37 -10.54 -10.72
C PHE A 35 -11.16 -11.45 -9.76
N LEU A 36 -10.47 -12.29 -9.00
CA LEU A 36 -11.07 -13.13 -7.98
C LEU A 36 -10.75 -12.58 -6.58
N THR A 37 -11.81 -12.38 -5.80
CA THR A 37 -11.74 -11.77 -4.46
C THR A 37 -12.73 -12.41 -3.51
N THR A 38 -12.58 -12.17 -2.20
CA THR A 38 -13.62 -12.50 -1.20
C THR A 38 -14.66 -11.40 -1.05
N ASP A 39 -14.42 -10.23 -1.64
CA ASP A 39 -15.28 -9.05 -1.55
C ASP A 39 -16.49 -9.18 -2.50
N ARG A 40 -17.65 -9.47 -1.92
CA ARG A 40 -18.91 -9.63 -2.67
C ARG A 40 -19.60 -8.32 -3.05
N SER A 41 -19.20 -7.23 -2.44
CA SER A 41 -19.79 -5.91 -2.67
C SER A 41 -19.22 -5.20 -3.89
N CYS A 42 -18.10 -5.70 -4.43
CA CYS A 42 -17.44 -5.09 -5.58
C CYS A 42 -18.23 -5.38 -6.86
N ALA A 43 -18.87 -4.35 -7.41
CA ALA A 43 -19.70 -4.41 -8.64
C ALA A 43 -18.91 -3.99 -9.89
N GLU A 44 -17.66 -4.39 -10.01
CA GLU A 44 -16.79 -4.06 -11.15
C GLU A 44 -16.89 -5.13 -12.26
N PRO A 45 -16.64 -4.77 -13.52
CA PRO A 45 -16.61 -5.71 -14.62
C PRO A 45 -15.59 -6.82 -14.39
N PHE A 46 -15.97 -8.08 -14.64
CA PHE A 46 -15.14 -9.26 -14.53
C PHE A 46 -14.51 -9.50 -13.14
N VAL A 47 -15.07 -8.88 -12.11
CA VAL A 47 -14.75 -9.13 -10.69
C VAL A 47 -15.73 -10.13 -10.11
N GLY A 48 -15.25 -11.13 -9.39
CA GLY A 48 -16.13 -12.14 -8.80
C GLY A 48 -15.49 -12.88 -7.64
N THR A 49 -16.32 -13.65 -6.93
CA THR A 49 -15.88 -14.54 -5.85
C THR A 49 -15.69 -15.97 -6.38
N PRO A 50 -14.75 -16.75 -5.80
CA PRO A 50 -14.62 -18.15 -6.17
C PRO A 50 -15.93 -18.94 -6.01
N ALA A 51 -16.22 -19.85 -6.92
CA ALA A 51 -17.48 -20.62 -6.95
C ALA A 51 -17.73 -21.43 -5.66
N LYS A 52 -16.65 -21.88 -5.00
CA LYS A 52 -16.73 -22.60 -3.73
C LYS A 52 -16.59 -21.69 -2.50
N TYR A 53 -16.61 -20.35 -2.68
CA TYR A 53 -16.54 -19.45 -1.55
C TYR A 53 -17.77 -19.59 -0.67
N SER A 54 -17.53 -19.86 0.61
CA SER A 54 -18.56 -19.89 1.64
C SER A 54 -18.17 -18.94 2.75
N THR A 55 -19.05 -17.98 3.03
CA THR A 55 -18.82 -16.98 4.08
C THR A 55 -18.59 -17.64 5.45
N ALA A 56 -19.36 -18.64 5.81
CA ALA A 56 -19.20 -19.37 7.07
C ALA A 56 -17.82 -20.07 7.16
N ARG A 57 -17.41 -20.76 6.08
CA ARG A 57 -16.09 -21.42 6.01
C ARG A 57 -14.96 -20.38 6.05
N HIS A 58 -15.11 -19.27 5.36
CA HIS A 58 -14.12 -18.20 5.37
C HIS A 58 -13.92 -17.67 6.79
N TYR A 59 -14.98 -17.33 7.50
CA TYR A 59 -14.89 -16.85 8.89
C TYR A 59 -14.30 -17.91 9.84
N SER A 60 -14.61 -19.20 9.65
CA SER A 60 -13.95 -20.25 10.43
C SER A 60 -12.45 -20.31 10.19
N HIS A 61 -12.00 -20.18 8.92
CA HIS A 61 -10.58 -20.11 8.60
C HIS A 61 -9.92 -18.85 9.17
N VAL A 62 -10.59 -17.70 9.14
CA VAL A 62 -10.12 -16.46 9.76
C VAL A 62 -9.92 -16.66 11.27
N ALA A 63 -10.90 -17.26 11.96
CA ALA A 63 -10.81 -17.54 13.39
C ALA A 63 -9.64 -18.47 13.72
N LEU A 64 -9.47 -19.56 12.95
CA LEU A 64 -8.34 -20.49 13.12
C LEU A 64 -6.98 -19.81 12.88
N ASN A 65 -6.83 -19.04 11.81
CA ASN A 65 -5.60 -18.32 11.54
C ASN A 65 -5.30 -17.27 12.61
N ARG A 66 -6.32 -16.57 13.15
CA ARG A 66 -6.16 -15.64 14.29
C ARG A 66 -5.72 -16.35 15.57
N LEU A 67 -6.27 -17.52 15.84
CA LEU A 67 -5.87 -18.34 16.98
C LEU A 67 -4.39 -18.72 16.89
N VAL A 68 -3.94 -19.18 15.71
CA VAL A 68 -2.53 -19.49 15.48
C VAL A 68 -1.65 -18.25 15.59
N ALA A 69 -2.07 -17.12 15.02
CA ALA A 69 -1.32 -15.85 15.15
C ALA A 69 -1.19 -15.42 16.62
N GLY A 70 -2.23 -15.62 17.44
CA GLY A 70 -2.23 -15.31 18.87
C GLY A 70 -1.26 -16.16 19.70
N LEU A 71 -0.75 -17.27 19.17
CA LEU A 71 0.28 -18.08 19.83
C LEU A 71 1.68 -17.47 19.70
N GLU A 72 1.88 -16.57 18.74
CA GLU A 72 3.14 -15.82 18.58
C GLU A 72 3.15 -14.65 19.58
N LYS A 73 4.08 -14.68 20.52
CA LYS A 73 4.37 -13.54 21.39
C LYS A 73 5.52 -12.76 20.79
N THR A 74 5.24 -11.63 20.23
CA THR A 74 6.23 -10.77 19.56
C THR A 74 6.06 -9.32 19.98
N ALA A 75 7.18 -8.58 20.00
CA ALA A 75 7.17 -7.14 20.19
C ALA A 75 6.92 -6.38 18.86
N ASN A 76 6.86 -7.10 17.73
CA ASN A 76 6.54 -6.49 16.43
C ASN A 76 5.03 -6.19 16.37
N PRO A 77 4.61 -4.90 16.31
CA PRO A 77 3.20 -4.52 16.25
C PRO A 77 2.57 -4.74 14.87
N ALA A 78 3.35 -5.13 13.88
CA ALA A 78 2.84 -5.37 12.53
C ALA A 78 1.78 -6.50 12.51
N LEU A 79 0.92 -6.47 11.50
CA LEU A 79 -0.04 -7.53 11.26
C LEU A 79 0.69 -8.87 11.03
N HIS A 80 0.18 -9.94 11.64
CA HIS A 80 0.68 -11.31 11.48
C HIS A 80 -0.39 -12.20 10.86
N SER A 81 -0.06 -12.84 9.74
CA SER A 81 -0.97 -13.71 8.98
C SER A 81 -0.33 -15.09 8.75
N PRO A 82 -0.68 -16.13 9.53
CA PRO A 82 -0.14 -17.48 9.31
C PRO A 82 -0.56 -18.10 7.99
N SER A 83 -1.74 -17.76 7.46
CA SER A 83 -2.30 -18.25 6.17
C SER A 83 -2.23 -19.78 6.01
N LEU A 84 -2.52 -20.52 7.08
CA LEU A 84 -2.53 -21.98 7.07
C LEU A 84 -3.85 -22.53 6.51
N PHE A 85 -4.93 -21.77 6.62
CA PHE A 85 -6.26 -22.13 6.15
C PHE A 85 -6.73 -21.12 5.12
N GLY A 86 -7.36 -21.59 4.03
CA GLY A 86 -7.82 -20.73 2.95
C GLY A 86 -8.83 -21.43 2.04
N THR A 87 -9.29 -20.70 1.02
CA THR A 87 -10.26 -21.17 0.03
C THR A 87 -9.56 -21.91 -1.11
N SER A 88 -10.22 -22.92 -1.69
CA SER A 88 -9.77 -23.61 -2.91
C SER A 88 -10.34 -22.86 -4.12
N ILE A 89 -9.48 -22.52 -5.09
CA ILE A 89 -9.82 -21.77 -6.29
C ILE A 89 -9.42 -22.48 -7.60
N GLU A 90 -8.87 -23.67 -7.52
CA GLU A 90 -8.34 -24.41 -8.68
C GLU A 90 -9.42 -24.64 -9.76
N LYS A 91 -10.67 -24.90 -9.35
CA LYS A 91 -11.80 -25.04 -10.30
C LYS A 91 -12.11 -23.76 -11.05
N ASP A 92 -11.99 -22.61 -10.37
CA ASP A 92 -12.23 -21.31 -10.97
C ASP A 92 -11.12 -20.98 -11.97
N LEU A 93 -9.86 -21.24 -11.62
CA LEU A 93 -8.72 -21.06 -12.52
C LEU A 93 -8.82 -21.96 -13.75
N ASN A 94 -9.20 -23.22 -13.58
CA ASN A 94 -9.43 -24.16 -14.70
C ASN A 94 -10.55 -23.70 -15.64
N ARG A 95 -11.60 -23.06 -15.11
CA ARG A 95 -12.70 -22.47 -15.90
C ARG A 95 -12.28 -21.21 -16.63
N LEU A 96 -11.55 -20.31 -15.94
CA LEU A 96 -11.08 -19.06 -16.52
C LEU A 96 -9.97 -19.26 -17.54
N ARG A 97 -9.18 -20.34 -17.42
CA ARG A 97 -8.04 -20.66 -18.29
C ARG A 97 -7.09 -19.46 -18.46
N PRO A 98 -6.54 -18.89 -17.36
CA PRO A 98 -5.67 -17.74 -17.47
C PRO A 98 -4.40 -18.09 -18.26
N THR A 99 -3.94 -17.14 -19.07
CA THR A 99 -2.57 -17.18 -19.65
C THR A 99 -1.56 -16.83 -18.54
N VAL A 100 -1.91 -15.90 -17.67
CA VAL A 100 -1.10 -15.40 -16.57
C VAL A 100 -1.96 -15.24 -15.32
N ILE A 101 -1.42 -15.63 -14.17
CA ILE A 101 -1.98 -15.30 -12.85
C ILE A 101 -1.13 -14.21 -12.21
N ASN A 102 -1.77 -13.13 -11.74
CA ASN A 102 -1.11 -12.13 -10.92
C ASN A 102 -1.65 -12.20 -9.48
N LEU A 103 -0.79 -12.60 -8.56
CA LEU A 103 -1.06 -12.63 -7.14
C LEU A 103 -0.86 -11.22 -6.55
N HIS A 104 -1.74 -10.84 -5.62
CA HIS A 104 -1.62 -9.60 -4.85
C HIS A 104 -1.60 -9.91 -3.35
N TRP A 105 -2.47 -9.27 -2.57
CA TRP A 105 -2.59 -9.52 -1.15
C TRP A 105 -3.55 -10.69 -0.90
N LEU A 106 -3.02 -11.84 -0.45
CA LEU A 106 -3.74 -13.13 -0.40
C LEU A 106 -4.11 -13.58 1.01
N GLN A 107 -3.74 -12.83 2.01
CA GLN A 107 -3.91 -13.14 3.43
C GLN A 107 -5.39 -13.05 3.85
N ALA A 108 -5.67 -12.94 5.14
CA ALA A 108 -7.03 -13.00 5.71
C ALA A 108 -7.82 -14.24 5.25
N SER A 109 -7.13 -15.38 5.12
CA SER A 109 -7.74 -16.69 4.79
C SER A 109 -8.33 -16.81 3.38
N PHE A 110 -7.91 -15.96 2.44
CA PHE A 110 -8.27 -16.16 1.04
C PHE A 110 -7.55 -17.39 0.49
N LEU A 111 -6.22 -17.42 0.51
CA LEU A 111 -5.45 -18.60 0.11
C LEU A 111 -4.55 -19.09 1.24
N SER A 112 -4.40 -20.40 1.34
CA SER A 112 -3.37 -20.99 2.20
C SER A 112 -2.01 -21.02 1.50
N ILE A 113 -0.93 -21.17 2.27
CA ILE A 113 0.44 -21.28 1.75
C ILE A 113 0.53 -22.42 0.72
N GLU A 114 -0.10 -23.57 0.99
CA GLU A 114 -0.09 -24.71 0.08
C GLU A 114 -0.92 -24.45 -1.19
N ALA A 115 -2.03 -23.70 -1.07
CA ALA A 115 -2.82 -23.33 -2.26
C ALA A 115 -2.01 -22.41 -3.18
N ILE A 116 -1.26 -21.45 -2.61
CA ILE A 116 -0.32 -20.62 -3.35
C ILE A 116 0.74 -21.51 -4.04
N GLY A 117 1.34 -22.45 -3.30
CA GLY A 117 2.33 -23.40 -3.87
C GLY A 117 1.80 -24.19 -5.07
N ARG A 118 0.55 -24.66 -5.00
CA ARG A 118 -0.09 -25.33 -6.15
C ARG A 118 -0.30 -24.41 -7.35
N ILE A 119 -0.66 -23.15 -7.12
CA ILE A 119 -0.77 -22.15 -8.20
C ILE A 119 0.59 -21.94 -8.85
N LEU A 120 1.64 -21.71 -8.05
CA LEU A 120 3.00 -21.54 -8.53
C LEU A 120 3.48 -22.73 -9.37
N ALA A 121 3.14 -23.95 -8.95
CA ALA A 121 3.56 -25.17 -9.65
C ALA A 121 2.93 -25.32 -11.05
N HIS A 122 1.67 -24.91 -11.23
CA HIS A 122 0.87 -25.27 -12.41
C HIS A 122 0.60 -24.10 -13.37
N PHE A 123 0.77 -22.85 -12.92
CA PHE A 123 0.44 -21.68 -13.72
C PHE A 123 1.64 -20.75 -13.90
N ASP A 124 1.60 -19.97 -14.98
CA ASP A 124 2.51 -18.84 -15.14
C ASP A 124 2.10 -17.73 -14.18
N THR A 125 2.95 -17.48 -13.20
CA THR A 125 2.56 -16.67 -12.05
C THR A 125 3.49 -15.47 -11.88
N TYR A 126 2.87 -14.32 -11.74
CA TYR A 126 3.46 -13.09 -11.30
C TYR A 126 2.93 -12.77 -9.90
N TRP A 127 3.73 -12.14 -9.06
CA TRP A 127 3.31 -11.77 -7.73
C TRP A 127 3.64 -10.30 -7.46
N THR A 128 2.62 -9.44 -7.52
CA THR A 128 2.75 -8.03 -7.14
C THR A 128 2.72 -7.91 -5.62
N LEU A 129 3.85 -7.60 -5.02
CA LEU A 129 3.99 -7.48 -3.58
C LEU A 129 3.53 -6.09 -3.10
N HIS A 130 2.78 -6.08 -2.01
CA HIS A 130 2.32 -4.86 -1.36
C HIS A 130 2.93 -4.67 0.04
N ASP A 131 3.49 -5.74 0.60
CA ASP A 131 4.16 -5.80 1.90
C ASP A 131 5.25 -6.89 1.90
N GLU A 132 5.83 -7.19 3.05
CA GLU A 132 6.93 -8.14 3.20
C GLU A 132 6.48 -9.57 3.49
N TRP A 133 5.16 -9.82 3.65
CA TRP A 133 4.65 -11.11 4.05
C TRP A 133 5.14 -12.28 3.16
N ALA A 134 5.23 -12.07 1.87
CA ALA A 134 5.59 -13.14 0.94
C ALA A 134 6.97 -13.75 1.24
N PHE A 135 7.93 -12.96 1.70
CA PHE A 135 9.31 -13.41 1.95
C PHE A 135 9.72 -13.37 3.44
N SER A 136 8.83 -12.95 4.34
CA SER A 136 8.98 -13.03 5.80
C SER A 136 8.38 -14.31 6.40
N GLY A 137 8.19 -14.34 7.72
CA GLY A 137 7.37 -15.33 8.44
C GLY A 137 5.88 -15.10 8.28
N CYS A 138 5.22 -14.70 9.38
CA CYS A 138 3.81 -14.28 9.39
C CYS A 138 3.66 -12.76 9.22
N GLU A 139 4.73 -12.00 9.45
CA GLU A 139 4.74 -10.55 9.54
C GLU A 139 4.51 -9.90 8.18
N HIS A 140 3.70 -8.83 8.16
CA HIS A 140 3.51 -7.98 6.98
C HIS A 140 4.58 -6.90 6.85
N LEU A 141 5.22 -6.53 7.97
CA LEU A 141 6.42 -5.70 8.02
C LEU A 141 7.43 -6.41 8.93
N GLY A 142 8.59 -6.70 8.44
CA GLY A 142 9.63 -7.37 9.20
C GLY A 142 10.06 -6.54 10.41
N ALA A 143 10.28 -7.21 11.56
CA ALA A 143 10.95 -6.59 12.68
C ALA A 143 12.41 -6.25 12.28
N PRO A 144 13.07 -5.28 12.95
CA PRO A 144 14.50 -5.05 12.80
C PRO A 144 15.28 -6.31 13.24
N SER A 145 15.51 -7.21 12.32
CA SER A 145 16.21 -8.48 12.55
C SER A 145 16.77 -8.97 11.21
N ASN A 146 17.74 -9.87 11.26
CA ASN A 146 18.33 -10.48 10.08
C ASN A 146 17.61 -11.76 9.61
N ARG A 147 16.38 -12.00 10.11
CA ARG A 147 15.63 -13.24 9.82
C ARG A 147 15.18 -13.34 8.36
N ILE A 148 14.89 -12.22 7.73
CA ILE A 148 14.52 -12.19 6.32
C ILE A 148 15.70 -12.61 5.45
N GLU A 149 16.90 -12.09 5.73
CA GLU A 149 18.14 -12.33 4.97
C GLU A 149 18.75 -13.70 5.25
N GLN A 150 18.75 -14.13 6.52
CA GLN A 150 19.40 -15.37 6.94
C GLN A 150 18.46 -16.57 7.01
N GLY A 151 17.13 -16.35 6.87
CA GLY A 151 16.12 -17.33 7.15
C GLY A 151 15.75 -17.39 8.63
N TYR A 152 14.62 -17.99 8.92
CA TYR A 152 14.08 -18.08 10.28
C TYR A 152 14.64 -19.30 11.02
N THR A 153 15.67 -19.09 11.83
CA THR A 153 16.36 -20.15 12.62
C THR A 153 16.03 -20.01 14.11
N HIS A 154 16.47 -20.97 14.91
CA HIS A 154 16.38 -20.85 16.37
C HIS A 154 17.35 -19.81 16.92
N SER A 155 18.54 -19.69 16.31
CA SER A 155 19.62 -18.83 16.80
C SER A 155 19.38 -17.34 16.57
N ASN A 156 18.59 -16.96 15.52
CA ASN A 156 18.28 -15.56 15.21
C ASN A 156 16.87 -15.14 15.70
N ARG A 157 16.29 -15.91 16.62
CA ARG A 157 15.01 -15.60 17.24
C ARG A 157 15.16 -14.50 18.28
N ALA A 158 14.24 -13.52 18.29
CA ALA A 158 14.22 -12.50 19.34
C ALA A 158 13.93 -13.14 20.73
N SER A 159 14.63 -12.69 21.77
CA SER A 159 14.57 -13.27 23.12
C SER A 159 13.21 -13.12 23.81
N ALA A 160 12.37 -12.20 23.34
CA ALA A 160 11.06 -11.89 23.94
C ALA A 160 9.91 -12.77 23.40
N THR A 161 10.19 -13.81 22.62
CA THR A 161 9.16 -14.65 22.01
C THR A 161 8.77 -15.84 22.89
N SER A 162 7.55 -16.35 22.70
CA SER A 162 7.07 -17.57 23.36
C SER A 162 7.93 -18.79 22.99
N TRP A 163 7.72 -19.94 23.64
CA TRP A 163 8.36 -21.22 23.28
C TRP A 163 8.02 -21.68 21.83
N LEU A 164 6.88 -21.22 21.28
CA LEU A 164 6.47 -21.44 19.89
C LEU A 164 6.99 -20.30 19.00
N ASP A 165 7.63 -20.64 17.90
CA ASP A 165 8.06 -19.71 16.85
C ASP A 165 7.20 -19.91 15.61
N ILE A 166 6.02 -19.26 15.59
CA ILE A 166 5.06 -19.36 14.48
C ILE A 166 5.63 -18.75 13.21
N ASN A 167 6.40 -17.67 13.34
CA ASN A 167 7.07 -17.04 12.21
C ASN A 167 8.02 -18.01 11.50
N ARG A 168 8.82 -18.77 12.24
CA ARG A 168 9.71 -19.80 11.70
C ARG A 168 8.90 -20.97 11.09
N PHE A 169 7.85 -21.40 11.75
CA PHE A 169 6.99 -22.47 11.24
C PHE A 169 6.38 -22.09 9.90
N VAL A 170 5.80 -20.89 9.79
CA VAL A 170 5.21 -20.37 8.56
C VAL A 170 6.24 -20.17 7.47
N TRP A 171 7.41 -19.60 7.80
CA TRP A 171 8.49 -19.40 6.84
C TRP A 171 8.96 -20.73 6.23
N ARG A 172 9.19 -21.75 7.06
CA ARG A 172 9.56 -23.10 6.58
C ARG A 172 8.48 -23.73 5.72
N LYS A 173 7.23 -23.49 6.08
CA LYS A 173 6.10 -23.98 5.28
C LYS A 173 6.08 -23.33 3.90
N LYS A 174 6.37 -22.04 3.78
CA LYS A 174 6.55 -21.34 2.51
C LYS A 174 7.73 -21.94 1.73
N GLU A 175 8.89 -22.05 2.34
CA GLU A 175 10.10 -22.62 1.75
C GLU A 175 9.85 -24.03 1.15
N HIS A 176 9.10 -24.86 1.88
CA HIS A 176 8.76 -26.22 1.42
C HIS A 176 7.69 -26.23 0.33
N SER A 177 6.69 -25.35 0.41
CA SER A 177 5.52 -25.39 -0.48
C SER A 177 5.75 -24.66 -1.80
N TRP A 178 6.66 -23.70 -1.86
CA TRP A 178 6.89 -22.82 -3.02
C TRP A 178 8.14 -23.22 -3.79
N SER A 179 8.04 -24.38 -4.44
CA SER A 179 9.18 -24.99 -5.17
C SER A 179 9.46 -24.37 -6.54
N LYS A 180 8.48 -23.67 -7.14
CA LYS A 180 8.64 -22.99 -8.43
C LYS A 180 8.51 -21.47 -8.22
N PRO A 181 9.48 -20.68 -8.70
CA PRO A 181 9.44 -19.24 -8.53
C PRO A 181 8.33 -18.59 -9.37
N ALA A 182 7.71 -17.54 -8.83
CA ALA A 182 6.97 -16.53 -9.59
C ALA A 182 7.92 -15.44 -10.08
N THR A 183 7.51 -14.65 -11.07
CA THR A 183 8.12 -13.34 -11.29
C THR A 183 7.55 -12.35 -10.27
N ILE A 184 8.40 -11.81 -9.43
CA ILE A 184 8.02 -10.84 -8.41
C ILE A 184 7.94 -9.44 -9.03
N ILE A 185 6.83 -8.75 -8.81
CA ILE A 185 6.66 -7.35 -9.15
C ILE A 185 6.67 -6.54 -7.84
N CYS A 186 7.60 -5.62 -7.73
CA CYS A 186 7.70 -4.70 -6.58
C CYS A 186 7.29 -3.29 -7.01
N PRO A 187 6.37 -2.62 -6.30
CA PRO A 187 5.99 -1.25 -6.61
C PRO A 187 7.11 -0.23 -6.40
N SER A 188 8.12 -0.55 -5.58
CA SER A 188 9.27 0.31 -5.28
C SER A 188 10.60 -0.42 -5.39
N LYS A 189 11.68 0.34 -5.60
CA LYS A 189 13.05 -0.16 -5.58
C LYS A 189 13.44 -0.63 -4.18
N ALA A 190 12.94 0.05 -3.15
CA ALA A 190 13.18 -0.32 -1.76
C ALA A 190 12.66 -1.73 -1.45
N LEU A 191 11.42 -2.05 -1.84
CA LEU A 191 10.87 -3.40 -1.66
C LEU A 191 11.62 -4.43 -2.52
N ALA A 192 11.96 -4.09 -3.76
CA ALA A 192 12.73 -4.97 -4.64
C ALA A 192 14.10 -5.33 -4.04
N SER A 193 14.78 -4.37 -3.40
CA SER A 193 16.03 -4.61 -2.69
C SER A 193 15.84 -5.60 -1.54
N LYS A 194 14.79 -5.43 -0.73
CA LYS A 194 14.46 -6.36 0.37
C LYS A 194 14.16 -7.79 -0.13
N VAL A 195 13.43 -7.91 -1.24
CA VAL A 195 13.18 -9.23 -1.86
C VAL A 195 14.48 -9.87 -2.28
N LYS A 196 15.36 -9.14 -2.97
CA LYS A 196 16.65 -9.65 -3.46
C LYS A 196 17.61 -10.10 -2.34
N THR A 197 17.54 -9.47 -1.17
CA THR A 197 18.34 -9.89 -0.01
C THR A 197 17.67 -10.99 0.80
N SER A 198 16.38 -11.29 0.57
CA SER A 198 15.65 -12.30 1.33
C SER A 198 16.12 -13.72 1.02
N ARG A 199 16.25 -14.55 2.06
CA ARG A 199 16.63 -15.95 1.92
C ARG A 199 15.60 -16.76 1.12
N LEU A 200 14.31 -16.41 1.21
CA LEU A 200 13.23 -17.19 0.59
C LEU A 200 13.06 -16.89 -0.90
N MET A 201 13.18 -15.63 -1.31
CA MET A 201 12.85 -15.18 -2.67
C MET A 201 14.01 -14.45 -3.36
N GLY A 202 15.20 -14.39 -2.77
CA GLY A 202 16.33 -13.63 -3.34
C GLY A 202 16.74 -14.07 -4.75
N GLU A 203 16.58 -15.34 -5.06
CA GLU A 203 16.89 -15.92 -6.38
C GLU A 203 15.69 -15.85 -7.38
N TRP A 204 14.53 -15.34 -6.96
CA TRP A 204 13.39 -15.23 -7.86
C TRP A 204 13.54 -14.03 -8.79
N PRO A 205 13.00 -14.09 -10.03
CA PRO A 205 13.01 -12.93 -10.92
C PRO A 205 12.25 -11.76 -10.30
N VAL A 206 12.87 -10.57 -10.25
CA VAL A 206 12.28 -9.36 -9.67
C VAL A 206 12.25 -8.24 -10.68
N GLN A 207 11.11 -7.58 -10.83
CA GLN A 207 10.92 -6.37 -11.62
C GLN A 207 10.30 -5.27 -10.76
N VAL A 208 10.62 -4.02 -11.09
CA VAL A 208 10.02 -2.85 -10.43
C VAL A 208 9.00 -2.24 -11.37
N ILE A 209 7.71 -2.34 -11.01
CA ILE A 209 6.60 -1.70 -11.73
C ILE A 209 5.71 -1.05 -10.68
N PRO A 210 5.55 0.29 -10.70
CA PRO A 210 4.76 1.00 -9.69
C PRO A 210 3.26 0.70 -9.79
N ASN A 211 2.51 1.10 -8.78
CA ASN A 211 1.05 1.01 -8.78
C ASN A 211 0.45 2.03 -9.76
N ALA A 212 -0.62 1.61 -10.47
CA ALA A 212 -1.35 2.50 -11.36
C ALA A 212 -2.19 3.53 -10.57
N ILE A 213 -2.24 4.74 -11.11
CA ILE A 213 -3.12 5.82 -10.65
C ILE A 213 -4.07 6.21 -11.79
N ASP A 214 -5.33 6.45 -11.47
CA ASP A 214 -6.26 7.06 -12.40
C ASP A 214 -6.01 8.57 -12.46
N THR A 215 -5.17 8.99 -13.42
CA THR A 215 -4.78 10.39 -13.60
C THR A 215 -5.89 11.26 -14.20
N ASP A 216 -6.99 10.67 -14.63
CA ASP A 216 -8.19 11.40 -15.08
C ASP A 216 -9.08 11.79 -13.89
N VAL A 217 -9.09 10.96 -12.85
CA VAL A 217 -9.76 11.24 -11.58
C VAL A 217 -8.87 12.09 -10.67
N PHE A 218 -7.64 11.60 -10.37
CA PHE A 218 -6.65 12.33 -9.61
C PHE A 218 -5.94 13.33 -10.54
N ARG A 219 -6.43 14.56 -10.54
CA ARG A 219 -5.92 15.64 -11.39
C ARG A 219 -5.96 16.99 -10.68
N PRO A 220 -5.18 17.96 -11.11
CA PRO A 220 -5.30 19.33 -10.62
C PRO A 220 -6.72 19.87 -10.84
N LEU A 221 -7.29 20.44 -9.80
CA LEU A 221 -8.53 21.22 -9.80
C LEU A 221 -8.22 22.60 -9.25
N GLU A 222 -9.13 23.55 -9.49
CA GLU A 222 -9.02 24.89 -8.91
C GLU A 222 -9.05 24.81 -7.37
N PRO A 223 -7.99 25.26 -6.65
CA PRO A 223 -7.89 25.08 -5.20
C PRO A 223 -9.00 25.81 -4.44
N GLN A 224 -9.36 27.02 -4.89
CA GLN A 224 -10.42 27.81 -4.26
C GLN A 224 -11.78 27.10 -4.35
N LEU A 225 -12.09 26.50 -5.50
CA LEU A 225 -13.29 25.70 -5.65
C LEU A 225 -13.33 24.49 -4.72
N ALA A 226 -12.20 23.78 -4.60
CA ALA A 226 -12.08 22.65 -3.69
C ALA A 226 -12.25 23.07 -2.23
N ARG A 227 -11.66 24.20 -1.82
CA ARG A 227 -11.83 24.77 -0.47
C ARG A 227 -13.27 25.18 -0.19
N GLN A 228 -13.94 25.85 -1.12
CA GLN A 228 -15.34 26.25 -0.99
C GLN A 228 -16.27 25.02 -0.83
N LEU A 229 -16.08 23.98 -1.64
CA LEU A 229 -16.86 22.74 -1.53
C LEU A 229 -16.66 22.03 -0.19
N LEU A 230 -15.48 22.14 0.39
CA LEU A 230 -15.17 21.55 1.70
C LEU A 230 -15.36 22.53 2.87
N GLN A 231 -15.92 23.75 2.61
CA GLN A 231 -16.14 24.80 3.61
C GLN A 231 -14.87 25.19 4.39
N LEU A 232 -13.75 25.28 3.68
CA LEU A 232 -12.45 25.63 4.22
C LEU A 232 -12.11 27.11 3.96
N PRO A 233 -11.24 27.71 4.77
CA PRO A 233 -10.77 29.07 4.54
C PRO A 233 -9.97 29.21 3.23
N ASP A 234 -10.15 30.33 2.51
CA ASP A 234 -9.48 30.55 1.23
C ASP A 234 -8.01 30.95 1.35
N SER A 235 -7.61 31.58 2.46
CA SER A 235 -6.33 32.32 2.56
C SER A 235 -5.33 31.76 3.57
N CYS A 236 -5.59 30.61 4.21
CA CYS A 236 -4.64 30.02 5.14
C CYS A 236 -3.87 28.83 4.49
N PRO A 237 -2.65 28.53 4.96
CA PRO A 237 -1.96 27.32 4.59
C PRO A 237 -2.73 26.07 5.05
N ILE A 238 -2.86 25.09 4.15
CA ILE A 238 -3.61 23.85 4.43
C ILE A 238 -2.72 22.64 4.14
N LEU A 239 -2.52 21.81 5.16
CA LEU A 239 -1.90 20.49 5.04
C LEU A 239 -2.96 19.41 4.93
N LEU A 240 -2.65 18.31 4.26
CA LEU A 240 -3.48 17.11 4.24
C LEU A 240 -2.71 15.93 4.82
N PHE A 241 -3.32 15.23 5.77
CA PHE A 241 -2.86 13.95 6.30
C PHE A 241 -3.98 12.91 6.20
N GLY A 242 -3.63 11.67 5.82
CA GLY A 242 -4.60 10.58 5.71
C GLY A 242 -4.08 9.25 6.24
N ALA A 243 -4.99 8.55 6.93
CA ALA A 243 -4.76 7.21 7.47
C ALA A 243 -6.03 6.37 7.36
N ALA A 244 -6.09 5.50 6.35
CA ALA A 244 -7.28 4.71 6.05
C ALA A 244 -7.75 3.83 7.24
N ASN A 245 -6.81 3.27 8.03
CA ASN A 245 -7.12 2.46 9.21
C ASN A 245 -7.47 3.30 10.44
N GLY A 246 -7.18 4.58 10.43
CA GLY A 246 -7.34 5.51 11.52
C GLY A 246 -6.06 6.28 11.80
N ILE A 247 -6.20 7.49 12.33
CA ILE A 247 -5.06 8.35 12.66
C ILE A 247 -4.23 7.81 13.84
N ASP A 248 -4.77 6.87 14.58
CA ASP A 248 -4.14 6.11 15.66
C ASP A 248 -3.24 4.96 15.17
N ASP A 249 -3.18 4.69 13.86
CA ASP A 249 -2.22 3.76 13.28
C ASP A 249 -0.79 4.29 13.48
N TYR A 250 -0.05 3.63 14.39
CA TYR A 250 1.33 4.00 14.74
C TYR A 250 2.24 4.16 13.52
N ASN A 251 2.05 3.31 12.50
CA ASN A 251 2.87 3.36 11.30
C ASN A 251 2.66 4.64 10.48
N LYS A 252 1.52 5.32 10.63
CA LYS A 252 1.18 6.54 9.88
C LYS A 252 1.79 7.80 10.47
N GLY A 253 2.28 7.78 11.71
CA GLY A 253 3.08 8.85 12.31
C GLY A 253 2.31 10.13 12.62
N PHE A 254 1.01 10.03 12.96
CA PHE A 254 0.21 11.21 13.34
C PHE A 254 0.79 11.93 14.56
N ASP A 255 1.36 11.20 15.51
CA ASP A 255 2.05 11.75 16.67
C ASP A 255 3.22 12.66 16.30
N ILE A 256 4.00 12.28 15.28
CA ILE A 256 5.12 13.09 14.78
C ILE A 256 4.59 14.31 14.02
N LEU A 257 3.54 14.15 13.21
CA LEU A 257 2.90 15.28 12.53
C LEU A 257 2.38 16.30 13.55
N ARG A 258 1.72 15.84 14.61
CA ARG A 258 1.19 16.73 15.67
C ARG A 258 2.30 17.58 16.28
N ALA A 259 3.43 16.97 16.65
CA ALA A 259 4.58 17.70 17.16
C ALA A 259 5.18 18.69 16.13
N ALA A 260 5.20 18.30 14.85
CA ALA A 260 5.64 19.20 13.77
C ALA A 260 4.68 20.39 13.58
N VAL A 261 3.37 20.18 13.69
CA VAL A 261 2.35 21.26 13.62
C VAL A 261 2.51 22.24 14.75
N ASP A 262 2.78 21.81 15.99
CA ASP A 262 3.02 22.71 17.11
C ASP A 262 4.20 23.68 16.83
N ASN A 263 5.24 23.21 16.16
CA ASN A 263 6.35 24.04 15.70
C ASN A 263 5.92 25.02 14.57
N LEU A 264 5.16 24.52 13.58
CA LEU A 264 4.70 25.32 12.43
C LEU A 264 3.77 26.47 12.85
N LEU A 265 2.95 26.31 13.88
CA LEU A 265 2.03 27.32 14.38
C LEU A 265 2.74 28.58 14.95
N THR A 266 4.03 28.51 15.25
CA THR A 266 4.83 29.67 15.61
C THR A 266 5.05 30.61 14.42
N HIS A 267 4.95 30.10 13.18
CA HIS A 267 5.15 30.85 11.93
C HIS A 267 3.83 31.06 11.18
N PHE A 268 2.96 30.05 11.14
CA PHE A 268 1.69 30.03 10.40
C PHE A 268 0.52 29.89 11.38
N ARG A 269 0.08 31.01 11.99
CA ARG A 269 -0.94 30.99 13.05
C ARG A 269 -2.29 30.44 12.61
N ASP A 270 -2.63 30.59 11.33
CA ASP A 270 -3.92 30.16 10.76
C ASP A 270 -3.82 28.79 10.03
N LEU A 271 -2.68 28.11 10.14
CA LEU A 271 -2.46 26.79 9.53
C LEU A 271 -3.62 25.83 9.86
N LYS A 272 -4.11 25.12 8.85
CA LYS A 272 -5.08 24.03 9.00
C LYS A 272 -4.47 22.72 8.55
N VAL A 273 -4.89 21.64 9.19
CA VAL A 273 -4.50 20.26 8.85
C VAL A 273 -5.76 19.46 8.63
N LEU A 274 -6.03 19.09 7.38
CA LEU A 274 -7.13 18.19 7.02
C LEU A 274 -6.77 16.77 7.43
N LEU A 275 -7.67 16.11 8.15
CA LEU A 275 -7.50 14.72 8.59
C LEU A 275 -8.49 13.81 7.88
N VAL A 276 -7.98 12.92 7.04
CA VAL A 276 -8.75 11.87 6.36
C VAL A 276 -8.54 10.53 7.04
N GLY A 277 -9.65 9.86 7.37
CA GLY A 277 -9.66 8.55 8.01
C GLY A 277 -10.48 8.53 9.29
N ARG A 278 -10.53 7.36 9.92
CA ARG A 278 -11.21 7.20 11.22
C ARG A 278 -10.43 7.96 12.29
N ILE A 279 -11.14 8.76 13.06
CA ILE A 279 -10.59 9.51 14.18
C ILE A 279 -11.30 8.99 15.45
N PRO A 280 -10.57 8.33 16.37
CA PRO A 280 -11.13 7.89 17.65
C PRO A 280 -11.64 9.09 18.47
N ASP A 281 -12.72 8.88 19.25
CA ASP A 281 -13.38 9.98 19.98
C ASP A 281 -12.48 10.61 21.06
N ASP A 282 -11.64 9.81 21.69
CA ASP A 282 -10.65 10.27 22.67
C ASP A 282 -9.57 11.16 22.01
N VAL A 283 -9.12 10.81 20.82
CA VAL A 283 -8.20 11.63 20.04
C VAL A 283 -8.90 12.90 19.55
N ARG A 284 -10.13 12.78 19.03
CA ARG A 284 -10.94 13.94 18.59
C ARG A 284 -11.11 14.98 19.68
N ALA A 285 -11.34 14.56 20.92
CA ALA A 285 -11.51 15.46 22.06
C ALA A 285 -10.23 16.27 22.40
N THR A 286 -9.06 15.80 21.96
CA THR A 286 -7.75 16.47 22.21
C THR A 286 -7.22 17.23 21.00
N LEU A 287 -7.93 17.21 19.86
CA LEU A 287 -7.53 17.94 18.66
C LEU A 287 -7.75 19.46 18.88
N GLY A 288 -6.72 20.24 18.61
CA GLY A 288 -6.84 21.70 18.56
C GLY A 288 -7.64 22.17 17.33
N SER A 289 -8.06 23.42 17.32
CA SER A 289 -8.87 24.06 16.24
C SER A 289 -8.16 24.11 14.87
N HIS A 290 -6.89 23.80 14.84
CA HIS A 290 -6.08 23.71 13.62
C HIS A 290 -6.34 22.41 12.84
N PHE A 291 -6.81 21.37 13.50
CA PHE A 291 -7.12 20.09 12.86
C PHE A 291 -8.58 20.04 12.42
N VAL A 292 -8.79 19.78 11.13
CA VAL A 292 -10.11 19.70 10.50
C VAL A 292 -10.41 18.27 10.10
N PRO A 293 -11.24 17.55 10.86
CA PRO A 293 -11.63 16.18 10.53
C PRO A 293 -12.54 16.12 9.31
N LEU A 294 -12.09 15.49 8.23
CA LEU A 294 -12.94 15.18 7.07
C LEU A 294 -13.65 13.82 7.21
N GLY A 295 -13.22 13.00 8.19
CA GLY A 295 -13.75 11.67 8.39
C GLY A 295 -13.24 10.67 7.35
N GLN A 296 -13.98 9.58 7.19
CA GLN A 296 -13.62 8.52 6.26
C GLN A 296 -14.02 8.91 4.84
N VAL A 297 -13.04 9.06 3.98
CA VAL A 297 -13.22 9.36 2.56
C VAL A 297 -13.32 8.03 1.80
N ASN A 298 -14.44 7.80 1.12
CA ASN A 298 -14.76 6.51 0.51
C ASN A 298 -14.66 6.52 -1.02
N SER A 299 -14.55 7.70 -1.63
CA SER A 299 -14.42 7.82 -3.09
C SER A 299 -13.11 8.50 -3.51
N ASP A 300 -12.61 8.12 -4.69
CA ASP A 300 -11.44 8.76 -5.29
C ASP A 300 -11.72 10.26 -5.59
N LEU A 301 -12.97 10.64 -5.86
CA LEU A 301 -13.35 12.04 -6.09
C LEU A 301 -13.23 12.88 -4.81
N GLU A 302 -13.75 12.40 -3.68
CA GLU A 302 -13.62 13.10 -2.39
C GLU A 302 -12.14 13.25 -1.97
N MET A 303 -11.34 12.22 -2.24
CA MET A 303 -9.89 12.29 -1.99
C MET A 303 -9.22 13.32 -2.90
N THR A 304 -9.62 13.37 -4.18
CA THR A 304 -9.13 14.37 -5.14
C THR A 304 -9.46 15.79 -4.68
N LEU A 305 -10.68 16.03 -4.20
CA LEU A 305 -11.08 17.34 -3.65
C LEU A 305 -10.24 17.69 -2.42
N SER A 306 -10.07 16.74 -1.50
CA SER A 306 -9.26 16.95 -0.29
C SER A 306 -7.80 17.29 -0.62
N MET A 307 -7.22 16.62 -1.59
CA MET A 307 -5.86 16.91 -2.06
C MET A 307 -5.78 18.30 -2.71
N ASN A 308 -6.72 18.65 -3.58
CA ASN A 308 -6.72 19.94 -4.25
C ASN A 308 -7.00 21.12 -3.33
N ALA A 309 -7.69 20.92 -2.22
CA ALA A 309 -7.90 21.93 -1.19
C ALA A 309 -6.64 22.20 -0.34
N SER A 310 -5.69 21.26 -0.31
CA SER A 310 -4.44 21.39 0.46
C SER A 310 -3.31 22.01 -0.37
N ASP A 311 -2.35 22.64 0.30
CA ASP A 311 -1.12 23.16 -0.29
C ASP A 311 -0.04 22.09 -0.33
N VAL A 312 0.07 21.32 0.76
CA VAL A 312 1.07 20.24 0.93
C VAL A 312 0.39 19.00 1.50
N VAL A 313 0.69 17.83 0.91
CA VAL A 313 0.29 16.54 1.47
C VAL A 313 1.42 16.00 2.33
N VAL A 314 1.11 15.62 3.58
CA VAL A 314 2.11 15.16 4.54
C VAL A 314 1.98 13.65 4.76
N VAL A 315 3.08 12.92 4.55
CA VAL A 315 3.14 11.45 4.72
C VAL A 315 4.26 11.11 5.71
N PRO A 316 4.02 11.27 7.03
CA PRO A 316 5.03 11.08 8.06
C PRO A 316 5.10 9.62 8.54
N SER A 317 4.83 8.69 7.65
CA SER A 317 4.80 7.26 7.94
C SER A 317 6.17 6.75 8.39
N ARG A 318 6.16 5.77 9.31
CA ARG A 318 7.38 5.08 9.79
C ARG A 318 7.87 3.98 8.86
N SER A 319 6.99 3.48 8.02
CA SER A 319 7.33 2.49 6.98
C SER A 319 6.37 2.61 5.81
N GLU A 320 6.89 2.63 4.59
CA GLU A 320 6.11 2.65 3.35
C GLU A 320 6.78 1.81 2.27
N ASN A 321 5.95 1.12 1.50
CA ASN A 321 6.39 0.47 0.28
C ASN A 321 6.32 1.44 -0.91
N LEU A 322 5.11 1.73 -1.39
CA LEU A 322 4.83 2.81 -2.32
C LEU A 322 3.56 3.51 -1.82
N PRO A 323 3.68 4.67 -1.14
CA PRO A 323 2.55 5.33 -0.51
C PRO A 323 1.59 5.89 -1.56
N GLN A 324 0.39 5.31 -1.65
CA GLN A 324 -0.61 5.76 -2.63
C GLN A 324 -0.99 7.22 -2.41
N MET A 325 -1.12 7.66 -1.16
CA MET A 325 -1.43 9.05 -0.85
C MET A 325 -0.42 10.02 -1.47
N ALA A 326 0.87 9.69 -1.49
CA ALA A 326 1.89 10.53 -2.10
C ALA A 326 1.81 10.53 -3.64
N THR A 327 1.57 9.36 -4.25
CA THR A 327 1.42 9.27 -5.70
C THR A 327 0.12 9.93 -6.19
N GLU A 328 -0.98 9.80 -5.44
CA GLU A 328 -2.26 10.47 -5.68
C GLU A 328 -2.13 12.00 -5.53
N ALA A 329 -1.38 12.46 -4.50
CA ALA A 329 -1.06 13.88 -4.31
C ALA A 329 -0.31 14.45 -5.52
N HIS A 330 0.71 13.74 -6.00
CA HIS A 330 1.46 14.15 -7.19
C HIS A 330 0.56 14.19 -8.43
N ALA A 331 -0.36 13.23 -8.58
CA ALA A 331 -1.32 13.27 -9.66
C ALA A 331 -2.26 14.48 -9.61
N CYS A 332 -2.59 14.97 -8.40
CA CYS A 332 -3.32 16.22 -8.18
C CYS A 332 -2.40 17.47 -8.25
N GLY A 333 -1.13 17.32 -8.60
CA GLY A 333 -0.17 18.42 -8.63
C GLY A 333 0.17 18.96 -7.24
N ARG A 334 0.07 18.15 -6.17
CA ARG A 334 0.40 18.59 -4.82
C ARG A 334 1.78 18.10 -4.38
N PRO A 335 2.65 18.99 -3.89
CA PRO A 335 3.93 18.58 -3.33
C PRO A 335 3.73 17.77 -2.06
N VAL A 336 4.67 16.87 -1.80
CA VAL A 336 4.61 15.96 -0.65
C VAL A 336 5.75 16.26 0.32
N ALA A 337 5.43 16.40 1.61
CA ALA A 337 6.40 16.40 2.69
C ALA A 337 6.37 15.03 3.38
N ALA A 338 7.51 14.34 3.43
CA ALA A 338 7.58 12.98 3.94
C ALA A 338 8.94 12.67 4.55
N PHE A 339 9.07 11.53 5.23
CA PHE A 339 10.38 11.04 5.66
C PHE A 339 11.13 10.34 4.52
N ARG A 340 12.45 10.42 4.53
CA ARG A 340 13.35 9.72 3.62
C ARG A 340 13.44 8.24 4.02
N ILE A 341 12.40 7.46 3.72
CA ILE A 341 12.28 6.05 4.07
C ILE A 341 11.67 5.21 2.96
N GLY A 342 12.06 3.97 2.86
CA GLY A 342 11.42 2.96 2.00
C GLY A 342 11.21 3.43 0.57
N GLY A 343 10.03 3.20 0.03
CA GLY A 343 9.66 3.62 -1.33
C GLY A 343 9.32 5.10 -1.48
N MET A 344 9.45 5.93 -0.44
CA MET A 344 9.18 7.35 -0.54
C MET A 344 10.15 8.06 -1.50
N GLU A 345 11.42 7.64 -1.54
CA GLU A 345 12.42 8.17 -2.47
C GLU A 345 12.13 7.80 -3.94
N ASP A 346 11.33 6.77 -4.17
CA ASP A 346 10.84 6.44 -5.51
C ASP A 346 9.69 7.38 -5.94
N VAL A 347 9.00 8.00 -4.99
CA VAL A 347 7.87 8.92 -5.24
C VAL A 347 8.35 10.37 -5.27
N VAL A 348 8.95 10.84 -4.18
CA VAL A 348 9.32 12.25 -4.00
C VAL A 348 10.75 12.51 -4.48
N ILE A 349 10.91 13.46 -5.41
CA ILE A 349 12.20 14.05 -5.75
C ILE A 349 12.39 15.27 -4.86
N ASP A 350 13.33 15.16 -3.91
CA ASP A 350 13.61 16.18 -2.91
C ASP A 350 13.96 17.53 -3.55
N GLY A 351 13.26 18.59 -3.12
CA GLY A 351 13.39 19.94 -3.66
C GLY A 351 12.72 20.17 -5.03
N VAL A 352 12.10 19.14 -5.65
CA VAL A 352 11.47 19.23 -7.00
C VAL A 352 9.98 18.89 -6.96
N THR A 353 9.59 17.76 -6.36
CA THR A 353 8.19 17.35 -6.24
C THR A 353 7.70 17.35 -4.80
N GLY A 354 8.54 17.77 -3.88
CA GLY A 354 8.27 17.81 -2.45
C GLY A 354 9.56 17.95 -1.66
N CYS A 355 9.52 17.57 -0.41
CA CYS A 355 10.66 17.60 0.50
C CYS A 355 10.74 16.34 1.35
N LEU A 356 11.96 15.80 1.51
CA LEU A 356 12.23 14.59 2.29
C LEU A 356 12.95 14.95 3.59
N ALA A 357 12.23 14.84 4.70
CA ALA A 357 12.73 15.05 6.04
C ALA A 357 13.53 13.85 6.58
N ASP A 358 14.35 14.10 7.58
CA ASP A 358 15.06 13.04 8.31
C ASP A 358 14.05 12.10 8.99
N PRO A 359 14.30 10.79 8.97
CA PRO A 359 13.38 9.81 9.51
C PRO A 359 13.00 10.10 10.98
N PHE A 360 11.71 10.15 11.24
CA PHE A 360 11.08 10.26 12.56
C PHE A 360 11.36 11.55 13.34
N SER A 361 11.99 12.57 12.74
CA SER A 361 12.20 13.88 13.35
C SER A 361 11.03 14.83 13.04
N SER A 362 10.30 15.24 14.06
CA SER A 362 9.24 16.24 13.94
C SER A 362 9.78 17.63 13.56
N GLU A 363 10.99 17.98 14.01
CA GLU A 363 11.68 19.22 13.69
C GLU A 363 12.09 19.26 12.21
N SER A 364 12.69 18.17 11.70
CA SER A 364 13.05 18.05 10.29
C SER A 364 11.80 18.06 9.40
N LEU A 365 10.70 17.42 9.83
CA LEU A 365 9.43 17.44 9.12
C LEU A 365 8.81 18.86 9.11
N ALA A 366 8.83 19.56 10.24
CA ALA A 366 8.34 20.93 10.31
C ALA A 366 9.14 21.89 9.42
N LYS A 367 10.48 21.76 9.43
CA LYS A 367 11.37 22.52 8.54
C LYS A 367 11.03 22.24 7.06
N CYS A 368 10.87 20.98 6.71
CA CYS A 368 10.51 20.52 5.37
C CYS A 368 9.17 21.13 4.89
N ILE A 369 8.13 21.09 5.73
CA ILE A 369 6.82 21.68 5.43
C ILE A 369 6.93 23.20 5.29
N ARG A 370 7.65 23.86 6.18
CA ARG A 370 7.85 25.32 6.14
C ARG A 370 8.54 25.74 4.86
N GLU A 371 9.62 25.06 4.46
CA GLU A 371 10.34 25.34 3.21
C GLU A 371 9.46 25.23 1.97
N LEU A 372 8.47 24.32 1.96
CA LEU A 372 7.49 24.24 0.88
C LEU A 372 6.52 25.41 0.94
N LEU A 373 5.93 25.71 2.12
CA LEU A 373 4.92 26.76 2.28
C LEU A 373 5.47 28.19 2.06
N ASP A 374 6.78 28.41 2.26
CA ASP A 374 7.46 29.70 2.03
C ASP A 374 7.81 29.93 0.54
N ARG A 375 7.58 28.95 -0.33
CA ARG A 375 7.91 29.02 -1.77
C ARG A 375 6.68 29.14 -2.65
N ASP A 376 6.88 29.58 -3.87
CA ASP A 376 5.92 29.36 -4.95
C ASP A 376 5.78 27.86 -5.22
N LEU A 377 4.56 27.33 -5.04
CA LEU A 377 4.27 25.91 -5.21
C LEU A 377 4.03 25.51 -6.67
N GLU A 378 3.86 26.45 -7.59
CA GLU A 378 3.54 26.16 -8.99
C GLU A 378 4.60 25.28 -9.70
N PRO A 379 5.93 25.52 -9.52
CA PRO A 379 6.95 24.63 -10.09
C PRO A 379 6.87 23.19 -9.54
N PHE A 380 6.60 23.04 -8.23
CA PHE A 380 6.41 21.75 -7.57
C PHE A 380 5.17 21.04 -8.10
N SER A 381 4.07 21.80 -8.27
CA SER A 381 2.80 21.28 -8.81
C SER A 381 2.98 20.68 -10.21
N ARG A 382 3.61 21.42 -11.11
CA ARG A 382 3.88 20.95 -12.47
C ARG A 382 4.79 19.72 -12.49
N ALA A 383 5.86 19.74 -11.71
CA ALA A 383 6.80 18.63 -11.63
C ALA A 383 6.14 17.37 -11.06
N SER A 384 5.31 17.51 -10.01
CA SER A 384 4.54 16.42 -9.39
C SER A 384 3.56 15.80 -10.40
N ARG A 385 2.77 16.63 -11.06
CA ARG A 385 1.82 16.18 -12.08
C ARG A 385 2.49 15.44 -13.23
N LEU A 386 3.54 16.02 -13.81
CA LEU A 386 4.30 15.42 -14.90
C LEU A 386 4.87 14.05 -14.49
N ARG A 387 5.39 13.95 -13.26
CA ARG A 387 5.90 12.68 -12.72
C ARG A 387 4.81 11.63 -12.64
N ALA A 388 3.63 11.99 -12.13
CA ALA A 388 2.51 11.07 -12.02
C ALA A 388 2.02 10.56 -13.38
N GLU A 389 1.86 11.44 -14.35
CA GLU A 389 1.46 11.08 -15.73
C GLU A 389 2.49 10.17 -16.41
N THR A 390 3.77 10.46 -16.22
CA THR A 390 4.86 9.72 -16.87
C THR A 390 5.05 8.32 -16.29
N LEU A 391 4.94 8.17 -14.96
CA LEU A 391 5.35 6.95 -14.28
C LEU A 391 4.18 6.08 -13.82
N TRP A 392 3.04 6.68 -13.46
CA TRP A 392 1.97 5.98 -12.74
C TRP A 392 0.62 6.01 -13.44
N SER A 393 0.51 6.65 -14.62
CA SER A 393 -0.75 6.63 -15.38
C SER A 393 -1.17 5.19 -15.69
N LYS A 394 -2.49 4.97 -15.79
CA LYS A 394 -3.09 3.65 -16.10
C LYS A 394 -2.43 3.02 -17.33
N SER A 395 -2.25 3.79 -18.41
CA SER A 395 -1.65 3.29 -19.66
C SER A 395 -0.18 2.90 -19.48
N THR A 396 0.63 3.77 -18.86
CA THR A 396 2.06 3.49 -18.62
C THR A 396 2.26 2.20 -17.81
N VAL A 397 1.48 2.05 -16.73
CA VAL A 397 1.60 0.87 -15.86
C VAL A 397 1.05 -0.39 -16.54
N ALA A 398 -0.10 -0.30 -17.24
CA ALA A 398 -0.64 -1.43 -17.99
C ALA A 398 0.35 -1.93 -19.06
N ASP A 399 0.97 -1.02 -19.81
CA ASP A 399 1.98 -1.36 -20.82
C ASP A 399 3.21 -2.05 -20.19
N ALA A 400 3.66 -1.58 -19.01
CA ALA A 400 4.76 -2.19 -18.29
C ALA A 400 4.42 -3.62 -17.84
N TYR A 401 3.20 -3.84 -17.33
CA TYR A 401 2.74 -5.19 -16.96
C TYR A 401 2.57 -6.10 -18.18
N LEU A 402 2.01 -5.62 -19.30
CA LEU A 402 1.88 -6.40 -20.52
C LEU A 402 3.24 -6.84 -21.08
N LYS A 403 4.24 -5.95 -21.06
CA LYS A 403 5.62 -6.28 -21.40
C LYS A 403 6.22 -7.31 -20.44
N ALA A 404 5.94 -7.19 -19.15
CA ALA A 404 6.41 -8.17 -18.17
C ALA A 404 5.78 -9.55 -18.38
N TYR A 405 4.50 -9.60 -18.77
CA TYR A 405 3.75 -10.83 -19.02
C TYR A 405 4.09 -11.49 -20.37
N ASP A 406 4.67 -10.74 -21.31
CA ASP A 406 5.07 -11.27 -22.61
C ASP A 406 6.36 -12.11 -22.50
N ARG A 407 6.22 -13.42 -22.68
CA ARG A 407 7.36 -14.35 -22.65
C ARG A 407 8.23 -14.32 -23.90
N SER A 408 7.73 -13.76 -25.01
CA SER A 408 8.48 -13.73 -26.27
C SER A 408 9.66 -12.75 -26.21
N ALA A 409 9.69 -11.90 -25.18
CA ALA A 409 10.76 -10.93 -24.93
C ALA A 409 11.87 -11.46 -23.96
N ARG A 410 11.78 -12.72 -23.54
CA ARG A 410 12.79 -13.43 -22.71
C ARG A 410 13.47 -14.48 -23.57
#